data_523d6a1c8d960b502833d5c29de09534
#
_entry.id   523d6a1c8d960b502833d5c29de09534
#
_cell.length_a   1.000
_cell.length_b   1.000
_cell.length_c   1.000
_cell.angle_alpha   90.00
_cell.angle_beta   90.00
_cell.angle_gamma   90.00
#
_symmetry.space_group_name_H-M   'P 1'
#
loop_
_entity.id
_entity.type
_entity.pdbx_description
1 polymer ?
#
loop_
_entity_poly.entity_id
_entity_poly.type
_entity_poly.pdbx_seq_one_letter_code
_entity_poly.pdbx_strand_id
1 'polypeptide(L)'
;MLDVLMVIGTISLVLGIIFCVLRVLKGPHHADRVLAADTLSLQVVGLVVMLTISLGRDMFFDACLAVAILGFASTVAFSQYIGARAEEKLERSRKEAK
;
A
#
# COMPACT_ATOMS: atom_id res chain seq x y z
N MET A 1 17.36 -19.05 16.68
CA MET A 1 15.92 -18.77 16.71
C MET A 1 15.56 -17.45 16.04
N LEU A 2 16.19 -16.38 16.43
CA LEU A 2 15.97 -15.05 15.82
C LEU A 2 16.23 -15.05 14.31
N ASP A 3 17.31 -15.69 13.88
CA ASP A 3 17.68 -15.78 12.46
C ASP A 3 16.60 -16.49 11.63
N VAL A 4 16.06 -17.58 12.15
CA VAL A 4 15.02 -18.35 11.48
C VAL A 4 13.74 -17.53 11.36
N LEU A 5 13.37 -16.81 12.43
CA LEU A 5 12.21 -15.93 12.43
C LEU A 5 12.37 -14.80 11.41
N MET A 6 13.55 -14.22 11.33
CA MET A 6 13.86 -13.16 10.37
C MET A 6 13.73 -13.65 8.93
N VAL A 7 14.26 -14.83 8.65
CA VAL A 7 14.16 -15.44 7.31
C VAL A 7 12.71 -15.71 6.93
N ILE A 8 11.96 -16.32 7.84
CA ILE A 8 10.53 -16.64 7.60
C ILE A 8 9.75 -15.34 7.39
N GLY A 9 9.98 -14.34 8.23
CA GLY A 9 9.32 -13.03 8.12
C GLY A 9 9.60 -12.35 6.78
N THR A 10 10.87 -12.36 6.36
CA THR A 10 11.29 -11.76 5.10
C THR A 10 10.64 -12.47 3.90
N ILE A 11 10.65 -13.79 3.90
CA ILE A 11 10.02 -14.58 2.84
C ILE A 11 8.51 -14.29 2.77
N SER A 12 7.85 -14.23 3.93
CA SER A 12 6.43 -13.93 4.02
C SER A 12 6.11 -12.54 3.44
N LEU A 13 6.91 -11.55 3.79
CA LEU A 13 6.75 -10.18 3.28
C LEU A 13 6.95 -10.11 1.77
N VAL A 14 7.98 -10.76 1.25
CA VAL A 14 8.25 -10.79 -0.20
C VAL A 14 7.09 -11.45 -0.95
N LEU A 15 6.57 -12.57 -0.44
CA LEU A 15 5.41 -13.23 -1.04
C LEU A 15 4.18 -12.31 -1.01
N GLY A 16 3.96 -11.61 0.10
CA GLY A 16 2.89 -10.63 0.22
C GLY A 16 3.00 -9.52 -0.81
N ILE A 17 4.22 -9.00 -1.03
CA ILE A 17 4.48 -7.97 -2.04
C ILE A 17 4.14 -8.48 -3.44
N ILE A 18 4.56 -9.71 -3.76
CA ILE A 18 4.27 -10.33 -5.07
C ILE A 18 2.76 -10.43 -5.29
N PHE A 19 2.01 -10.93 -4.29
CA PHE A 19 0.55 -11.03 -4.38
C PHE A 19 -0.11 -9.66 -4.53
N CYS A 20 0.35 -8.65 -3.79
CA CYS A 20 -0.17 -7.29 -3.87
C CYS A 20 0.05 -6.69 -5.26
N VAL A 21 1.26 -6.87 -5.83
CA VAL A 21 1.58 -6.38 -7.17
C VAL A 21 0.68 -7.05 -8.21
N LEU A 22 0.51 -8.37 -8.12
CA LEU A 22 -0.38 -9.10 -9.02
C LEU A 22 -1.81 -8.58 -8.92
N ARG A 23 -2.27 -8.27 -7.71
CA ARG A 23 -3.62 -7.74 -7.48
C ARG A 23 -3.78 -6.35 -8.06
N VAL A 24 -2.76 -5.49 -7.92
CA VAL A 24 -2.77 -4.15 -8.53
C VAL A 24 -2.89 -4.24 -10.04
N LEU A 25 -2.15 -5.17 -10.66
CA LEU A 25 -2.17 -5.35 -12.11
C LEU A 25 -3.47 -5.96 -12.61
N LYS A 26 -4.07 -6.87 -11.84
CA LYS A 26 -5.29 -7.59 -12.24
C LYS A 26 -6.58 -6.96 -11.72
N GLY A 27 -6.51 -6.00 -10.81
CA GLY A 27 -7.69 -5.38 -10.19
C GLY A 27 -8.62 -4.74 -11.21
N PRO A 28 -9.88 -5.21 -11.34
CA PRO A 28 -10.82 -4.66 -12.30
C PRO A 28 -11.35 -3.28 -11.89
N HIS A 29 -11.31 -2.94 -10.61
CA HIS A 29 -11.81 -1.67 -10.09
C HIS A 29 -10.68 -0.82 -9.51
N HIS A 30 -10.81 0.50 -9.65
CA HIS A 30 -9.84 1.46 -9.09
C HIS A 30 -9.75 1.34 -7.56
N ALA A 31 -10.86 1.07 -6.88
CA ALA A 31 -10.88 0.92 -5.43
C ALA A 31 -10.01 -0.27 -4.98
N ASP A 32 -10.06 -1.39 -5.69
CA ASP A 32 -9.24 -2.56 -5.39
C ASP A 32 -7.76 -2.27 -5.58
N ARG A 33 -7.42 -1.51 -6.63
CA ARG A 33 -6.03 -1.10 -6.89
C ARG A 33 -5.50 -0.22 -5.77
N VAL A 34 -6.30 0.72 -5.28
CA VAL A 34 -5.91 1.64 -4.21
C VAL A 34 -5.69 0.86 -2.91
N LEU A 35 -6.58 -0.05 -2.58
CA LEU A 35 -6.44 -0.91 -1.39
C LEU A 35 -5.18 -1.78 -1.47
N ALA A 36 -4.92 -2.35 -2.63
CA ALA A 36 -3.72 -3.16 -2.87
C ALA A 36 -2.45 -2.32 -2.75
N ALA A 37 -2.47 -1.10 -3.27
CA ALA A 37 -1.33 -0.17 -3.18
C ALA A 37 -1.05 0.22 -1.72
N ASP A 38 -2.09 0.45 -0.92
CA ASP A 38 -1.94 0.75 0.51
C ASP A 38 -1.32 -0.43 1.25
N THR A 39 -1.83 -1.64 1.01
CA THR A 39 -1.27 -2.87 1.58
C THR A 39 0.19 -3.06 1.15
N LEU A 40 0.50 -2.76 -0.11
CA LEU A 40 1.87 -2.82 -0.62
C LEU A 40 2.79 -1.87 0.16
N SER A 41 2.33 -0.67 0.45
CA SER A 41 3.08 0.30 1.24
C SER A 41 3.41 -0.25 2.64
N LEU A 42 2.44 -0.87 3.30
CA LEU A 42 2.64 -1.52 4.60
C LEU A 42 3.67 -2.66 4.51
N GLN A 43 3.61 -3.45 3.45
CA GLN A 43 4.55 -4.55 3.20
C GLN A 43 5.98 -4.02 3.02
N VAL A 44 6.13 -2.92 2.27
CA VAL A 44 7.44 -2.29 2.04
C VAL A 44 8.00 -1.75 3.36
N VAL A 45 7.17 -1.09 4.17
CA VAL A 45 7.58 -0.60 5.49
C VAL A 45 8.04 -1.77 6.37
N GLY A 46 7.29 -2.86 6.39
CA GLY A 46 7.65 -4.07 7.14
C GLY A 46 8.99 -4.64 6.70
N LEU A 47 9.22 -4.68 5.39
CA LEU A 47 10.50 -5.16 4.82
C LEU A 47 11.67 -4.26 5.25
N VAL A 48 11.49 -2.94 5.19
CA VAL A 48 12.52 -1.98 5.60
C VAL A 48 12.82 -2.13 7.10
N VAL A 49 11.79 -2.31 7.93
CA VAL A 49 11.97 -2.55 9.36
C VAL A 49 12.77 -3.83 9.60
N MET A 50 12.44 -4.91 8.89
CA MET A 50 13.17 -6.17 8.99
C MET A 50 14.64 -6.01 8.60
N LEU A 51 14.90 -5.28 7.52
CA LEU A 51 16.27 -4.98 7.09
C LEU A 51 17.02 -4.14 8.12
N THR A 52 16.35 -3.16 8.72
CA THR A 52 16.94 -2.31 9.77
C THR A 52 17.39 -3.15 10.97
N ILE A 53 16.53 -4.06 11.42
CA ILE A 53 16.86 -4.95 12.53
C ILE A 53 18.00 -5.88 12.17
N SER A 54 17.97 -6.44 10.96
CA SER A 54 18.98 -7.39 10.47
C SER A 54 20.36 -6.74 10.36
N LEU A 55 20.43 -5.52 9.84
CA LEU A 55 21.69 -4.81 9.64
C LEU A 55 22.17 -4.03 10.87
N GLY A 56 21.26 -3.81 11.84
CA GLY A 56 21.59 -3.07 13.04
C GLY A 56 21.90 -1.60 12.81
N ARG A 57 21.41 -1.02 11.71
CA ARG A 57 21.64 0.38 11.36
C ARG A 57 20.35 1.18 11.50
N ASP A 58 20.42 2.27 12.24
CA ASP A 58 19.29 3.15 12.50
C ASP A 58 18.93 4.05 11.30
N MET A 59 19.80 4.12 10.30
CA MET A 59 19.61 4.97 9.13
C MET A 59 18.32 4.68 8.36
N PHE A 60 17.85 3.44 8.42
CA PHE A 60 16.65 3.02 7.69
C PHE A 60 15.34 3.46 8.34
N PHE A 61 15.37 3.91 9.60
CA PHE A 61 14.18 4.42 10.28
C PHE A 61 13.62 5.66 9.60
N ASP A 62 14.50 6.55 9.11
CA ASP A 62 14.07 7.74 8.37
C ASP A 62 13.34 7.35 7.08
N ALA A 63 13.86 6.32 6.39
CA ALA A 63 13.22 5.79 5.19
C ALA A 63 11.84 5.20 5.51
N CYS A 64 11.70 4.47 6.62
CA CYS A 64 10.42 3.93 7.09
C CYS A 64 9.40 5.03 7.32
N LEU A 65 9.82 6.09 8.02
CA LEU A 65 8.94 7.24 8.29
C LEU A 65 8.50 7.92 7.00
N ALA A 66 9.43 8.13 6.07
CA ALA A 66 9.13 8.74 4.77
C ALA A 66 8.11 7.91 3.99
N VAL A 67 8.31 6.60 3.91
CA VAL A 67 7.39 5.69 3.20
C VAL A 67 6.03 5.66 3.87
N ALA A 68 5.98 5.67 5.21
CA ALA A 68 4.73 5.68 5.96
C ALA A 68 3.94 6.95 5.69
N ILE A 69 4.61 8.12 5.71
CA ILE A 69 3.97 9.41 5.44
C ILE A 69 3.46 9.45 3.99
N LEU A 70 4.28 9.02 3.03
CA LEU A 70 3.90 8.96 1.62
C LEU A 70 2.72 8.03 1.39
N GLY A 71 2.72 6.86 2.05
CA GLY A 71 1.62 5.90 1.96
C GLY A 71 0.33 6.49 2.49
N PHE A 72 0.38 7.16 3.64
CA PHE A 72 -0.79 7.83 4.21
C PHE A 72 -1.32 8.94 3.30
N ALA A 73 -0.43 9.79 2.82
CA ALA A 73 -0.79 10.88 1.91
C ALA A 73 -1.41 10.35 0.62
N SER A 74 -0.85 9.29 0.06
CA SER A 74 -1.37 8.62 -1.14
C SER A 74 -2.78 8.09 -0.91
N THR A 75 -3.00 7.42 0.23
CA THR A 75 -4.31 6.86 0.59
C THR A 75 -5.35 7.97 0.70
N VAL A 76 -5.02 9.07 1.37
CA VAL A 76 -5.92 10.23 1.52
C VAL A 76 -6.24 10.83 0.15
N ALA A 77 -5.22 11.03 -0.69
CA ALA A 77 -5.39 11.60 -2.03
C ALA A 77 -6.29 10.72 -2.90
N PHE A 78 -6.08 9.41 -2.90
CA PHE A 78 -6.91 8.46 -3.65
C PHE A 78 -8.33 8.42 -3.12
N SER A 79 -8.51 8.48 -1.80
CA SER A 79 -9.83 8.50 -1.18
C SER A 79 -10.64 9.72 -1.65
N GLN A 80 -10.01 10.90 -1.69
CA GLN A 80 -10.63 12.12 -2.18
C GLN A 80 -10.96 12.02 -3.67
N TYR A 81 -10.05 11.46 -4.46
CA TYR A 81 -10.23 11.27 -5.90
C TYR A 81 -11.42 10.35 -6.20
N ILE A 82 -11.52 9.23 -5.49
CA ILE A 82 -12.63 8.28 -5.64
C ILE A 82 -13.95 8.93 -5.22
N GLY A 83 -13.94 9.70 -4.14
CA GLY A 83 -15.11 10.43 -3.65
C GLY A 83 -15.61 11.46 -4.67
N ALA A 84 -14.69 12.24 -5.25
CA ALA A 84 -15.02 13.22 -6.30
C ALA A 84 -15.60 12.54 -7.54
N ARG A 85 -15.03 11.42 -7.96
CA ARG A 85 -15.54 10.66 -9.11
C ARG A 85 -16.93 10.07 -8.85
N ALA A 86 -17.16 9.59 -7.64
CA ALA A 86 -18.48 9.06 -7.25
C ALA A 86 -19.55 10.15 -7.31
N GLU A 87 -19.21 11.36 -6.84
CA GLU A 87 -20.11 12.53 -6.92
C GLU A 87 -20.39 12.92 -8.37
N GLU A 88 -19.38 12.93 -9.23
CA GLU A 88 -19.56 13.20 -10.66
C GLU A 88 -20.52 12.21 -11.32
N LYS A 89 -20.35 10.94 -11.02
CA LYS A 89 -21.22 9.87 -11.53
C LYS A 89 -22.67 10.05 -11.08
N LEU A 90 -22.87 10.44 -9.82
CA LEU A 90 -24.19 10.71 -9.26
C LEU A 90 -24.84 11.90 -9.97
N GLU A 91 -24.09 12.97 -10.21
CA GLU A 91 -24.58 14.15 -10.91
C GLU A 91 -24.97 13.82 -12.34
N ARG A 92 -24.16 13.02 -13.05
CA ARG A 92 -24.47 12.55 -14.39
C ARG A 92 -25.74 11.72 -14.42
N SER A 93 -25.90 10.81 -13.46
CA SER A 93 -27.14 10.01 -13.34
C SER A 93 -28.35 10.88 -13.12
N ARG A 94 -28.24 11.92 -12.31
CA ARG A 94 -29.31 12.87 -12.06
C ARG A 94 -29.70 13.64 -13.32
N LYS A 95 -28.71 14.09 -14.08
CA LYS A 95 -28.95 14.80 -15.34
C LYS A 95 -29.59 13.91 -16.40
N GLU A 96 -29.17 12.65 -16.47
CA GLU A 96 -29.75 11.68 -17.41
C GLU A 96 -31.19 11.29 -17.02
N ALA A 97 -31.50 11.27 -15.72
CA ALA A 97 -32.83 10.96 -15.22
C ALA A 97 -33.86 12.08 -15.48
N LYS A 98 -33.38 13.29 -15.75
CA LYS A 98 -34.24 14.43 -16.12
C LYS A 98 -34.39 14.51 -17.63
#